data_a5eba8f155e02128a03b39793f27ee15
#
_entry.id   a5eba8f155e02128a03b39793f27ee15
#
_cell.length_a   1.000
_cell.length_b   1.000
_cell.length_c   1.000
_cell.angle_alpha   90.00
_cell.angle_beta   90.00
_cell.angle_gamma   90.00
#
_symmetry.space_group_name_H-M   'P 1'
#
loop_
_entity.id
_entity.type
_entity.pdbx_description
1 polymer ?
#
loop_
_entity_poly.entity_id
_entity_poly.type
_entity_poly.pdbx_seq_one_letter_code
_entity_poly.pdbx_strand_id
1 'polypeptide(L)'
;AIKVLADVDYIFAEDTRISKRLLNHYEINTTLYQYHEHNKLYQIENIINLLKDEKNIALITDAGTPCISDPGYEVVDEAHKNGIQVVAIPGASSIISGASISGLNLRRIAYEGFLPKKKGRQTLLNKLKEEERTILILESPNRILRTLKDIKEYLGERYVVITREITKIYEEV
;
A
#
# COMPACT_ATOMS: atom_id res chain seq x y z
N ALA A 1 -4.94 14.80 -6.23
CA ALA A 1 -5.58 14.26 -5.02
C ALA A 1 -6.50 15.29 -4.33
N ILE A 2 -5.98 16.46 -3.87
CA ILE A 2 -6.75 17.45 -3.08
C ILE A 2 -8.07 17.82 -3.75
N LYS A 3 -8.04 18.19 -5.04
CA LYS A 3 -9.27 18.50 -5.81
C LYS A 3 -10.27 17.33 -5.78
N VAL A 4 -9.81 16.10 -6.02
CA VAL A 4 -10.68 14.92 -5.99
C VAL A 4 -11.30 14.71 -4.62
N LEU A 5 -10.53 14.86 -3.53
CA LEU A 5 -11.04 14.73 -2.17
C LEU A 5 -12.10 15.79 -1.82
N ALA A 6 -12.01 16.98 -2.41
CA ALA A 6 -13.02 18.03 -2.24
C ALA A 6 -14.27 17.81 -3.10
N ASP A 7 -14.12 17.16 -4.27
CA ASP A 7 -15.18 17.01 -5.27
C ASP A 7 -16.04 15.74 -5.07
N VAL A 8 -15.52 14.70 -4.37
CA VAL A 8 -16.28 13.46 -4.15
C VAL A 8 -17.34 13.61 -3.06
N ASP A 9 -18.37 12.75 -3.09
CA ASP A 9 -19.45 12.74 -2.09
C ASP A 9 -18.98 12.15 -0.76
N TYR A 10 -18.10 11.12 -0.81
CA TYR A 10 -17.64 10.40 0.38
C TYR A 10 -16.17 10.02 0.27
N ILE A 11 -15.50 10.02 1.42
CA ILE A 11 -14.14 9.50 1.55
C ILE A 11 -14.16 8.31 2.51
N PHE A 12 -13.53 7.21 2.10
CA PHE A 12 -13.28 6.05 2.95
C PHE A 12 -11.79 5.96 3.26
N ALA A 13 -11.43 5.83 4.53
CA ALA A 13 -10.05 5.88 5.01
C ALA A 13 -9.75 4.80 6.06
N GLU A 14 -8.51 4.34 6.10
CA GLU A 14 -8.06 3.33 7.05
C GLU A 14 -8.15 3.85 8.49
N ASP A 15 -7.46 4.95 8.82
CA ASP A 15 -7.61 5.65 10.09
C ASP A 15 -8.18 7.06 9.88
N THR A 16 -9.44 7.23 10.26
CA THR A 16 -10.14 8.51 10.11
C THR A 16 -9.52 9.65 10.92
N ARG A 17 -8.76 9.36 11.98
CA ARG A 17 -8.08 10.38 12.79
C ARG A 17 -6.91 10.99 12.03
N ILE A 18 -6.13 10.15 11.33
CA ILE A 18 -5.00 10.59 10.48
C ILE A 18 -5.54 11.35 9.28
N SER A 19 -6.51 10.75 8.58
CA SER A 19 -7.11 11.36 7.40
C SER A 19 -7.81 12.68 7.70
N LYS A 20 -8.50 12.80 8.84
CA LYS A 20 -9.15 14.05 9.26
C LYS A 20 -8.15 15.19 9.45
N ARG A 21 -6.93 14.90 9.93
CA ARG A 21 -5.88 15.94 10.04
C ARG A 21 -5.48 16.47 8.66
N LEU A 22 -5.33 15.58 7.67
CA LEU A 22 -5.03 15.96 6.29
C LEU A 22 -6.17 16.79 5.69
N LEU A 23 -7.42 16.32 5.81
CA LEU A 23 -8.59 17.00 5.27
C LEU A 23 -8.77 18.39 5.90
N ASN A 24 -8.62 18.50 7.20
CA ASN A 24 -8.69 19.80 7.91
C ASN A 24 -7.59 20.78 7.44
N HIS A 25 -6.37 20.27 7.17
CA HIS A 25 -5.27 21.13 6.68
C HIS A 25 -5.58 21.76 5.33
N TYR A 26 -6.34 21.05 4.49
CA TYR A 26 -6.76 21.54 3.16
C TYR A 26 -8.20 22.05 3.13
N GLU A 27 -8.82 22.27 4.30
CA GLU A 27 -10.20 22.78 4.44
C GLU A 27 -11.24 21.94 3.67
N ILE A 28 -11.01 20.62 3.56
CA ILE A 28 -11.91 19.68 2.90
C ILE A 28 -12.94 19.17 3.92
N ASN A 29 -14.23 19.40 3.63
CA ASN A 29 -15.36 19.05 4.50
C ASN A 29 -16.13 17.80 4.03
N THR A 30 -15.59 17.06 3.09
CA THR A 30 -16.23 15.84 2.56
C THR A 30 -16.43 14.81 3.67
N THR A 31 -17.58 14.14 3.64
CA THR A 31 -17.94 13.13 4.66
C THR A 31 -16.96 11.97 4.66
N LEU A 32 -16.39 11.68 5.85
CA LEU A 32 -15.34 10.69 6.04
C LEU A 32 -15.85 9.46 6.79
N TYR A 33 -15.69 8.28 6.19
CA TYR A 33 -16.00 6.98 6.78
C TYR A 33 -14.74 6.15 6.99
N GLN A 34 -14.81 5.23 7.95
CA GLN A 34 -13.72 4.30 8.22
C GLN A 34 -13.86 3.04 7.36
N TYR A 35 -12.73 2.63 6.72
CA TYR A 35 -12.59 1.38 5.98
C TYR A 35 -11.27 0.70 6.33
N HIS A 36 -11.31 -0.42 7.02
CA HIS A 36 -10.14 -1.18 7.43
C HIS A 36 -10.44 -2.69 7.43
N GLU A 37 -9.42 -3.51 7.64
CA GLU A 37 -9.48 -4.97 7.57
C GLU A 37 -10.63 -5.59 8.41
N HIS A 38 -10.95 -5.00 9.56
CA HIS A 38 -11.97 -5.56 10.48
C HIS A 38 -13.42 -5.20 10.12
N ASN A 39 -13.66 -4.15 9.33
CA ASN A 39 -15.01 -3.74 8.92
C ASN A 39 -15.26 -3.84 7.41
N LYS A 40 -14.27 -4.32 6.64
CA LYS A 40 -14.28 -4.29 5.17
C LYS A 40 -15.52 -4.94 4.56
N LEU A 41 -15.99 -6.08 5.05
CA LEU A 41 -17.14 -6.79 4.47
C LEU A 41 -18.41 -5.95 4.48
N TYR A 42 -18.71 -5.33 5.61
CA TYR A 42 -19.87 -4.42 5.74
C TYR A 42 -19.69 -3.16 4.89
N GLN A 43 -18.49 -2.59 4.89
CA GLN A 43 -18.24 -1.35 4.16
C GLN A 43 -18.20 -1.56 2.65
N ILE A 44 -17.78 -2.72 2.15
CA ILE A 44 -17.82 -3.01 0.71
C ILE A 44 -19.26 -2.91 0.19
N GLU A 45 -20.22 -3.54 0.86
CA GLU A 45 -21.63 -3.49 0.46
C GLU A 45 -22.14 -2.03 0.46
N ASN A 46 -21.83 -1.27 1.51
CA ASN A 46 -22.19 0.13 1.62
C ASN A 46 -21.59 0.98 0.48
N ILE A 47 -20.29 0.81 0.21
CA ILE A 47 -19.58 1.52 -0.88
C ILE A 47 -20.21 1.20 -2.22
N ILE A 48 -20.48 -0.07 -2.52
CA ILE A 48 -21.05 -0.48 -3.80
C ILE A 48 -22.48 0.06 -3.98
N ASN A 49 -23.28 0.09 -2.93
CA ASN A 49 -24.63 0.67 -2.98
C ASN A 49 -24.56 2.18 -3.25
N LEU A 50 -23.71 2.92 -2.57
CA LEU A 50 -23.51 4.35 -2.82
C LEU A 50 -23.01 4.63 -4.25
N LEU A 51 -22.10 3.80 -4.78
CA LEU A 51 -21.62 3.93 -6.16
C LEU A 51 -22.73 3.63 -7.18
N LYS A 52 -23.64 2.68 -6.90
CA LYS A 52 -24.81 2.42 -7.73
C LYS A 52 -25.83 3.57 -7.69
N ASP A 53 -25.87 4.31 -6.59
CA ASP A 53 -26.66 5.54 -6.43
C ASP A 53 -25.94 6.77 -7.03
N GLU A 54 -25.02 6.55 -7.98
CA GLU A 54 -24.28 7.59 -8.71
C GLU A 54 -23.40 8.50 -7.82
N LYS A 55 -23.04 8.05 -6.62
CA LYS A 55 -22.12 8.77 -5.74
C LYS A 55 -20.66 8.53 -6.14
N ASN A 56 -19.85 9.57 -6.05
CA ASN A 56 -18.41 9.51 -6.23
C ASN A 56 -17.74 9.25 -4.88
N ILE A 57 -16.85 8.27 -4.85
CA ILE A 57 -16.17 7.85 -3.62
C ILE A 57 -14.66 7.89 -3.82
N ALA A 58 -13.94 8.44 -2.85
CA ALA A 58 -12.50 8.31 -2.76
C ALA A 58 -12.12 7.28 -1.67
N LEU A 59 -11.24 6.35 -2.01
CA LEU A 59 -10.58 5.47 -1.05
C LEU A 59 -9.15 5.97 -0.81
N ILE A 60 -8.80 6.19 0.45
CA ILE A 60 -7.46 6.64 0.85
C ILE A 60 -6.89 5.75 1.96
N THR A 61 -5.57 5.71 2.05
CA THR A 61 -4.82 5.01 3.10
C THR A 61 -3.96 5.99 3.89
N ASP A 62 -3.46 5.59 5.03
CA ASP A 62 -2.67 6.44 5.93
C ASP A 62 -1.33 6.86 5.30
N ALA A 63 -0.75 5.98 4.48
CA ALA A 63 0.47 6.25 3.74
C ALA A 63 0.54 5.36 2.48
N GLY A 64 1.15 5.87 1.42
CA GLY A 64 1.33 5.09 0.18
C GLY A 64 0.12 5.08 -0.72
N THR A 65 -0.17 3.93 -1.32
CA THR A 65 -1.24 3.74 -2.31
C THR A 65 -2.21 2.68 -1.81
N PRO A 66 -3.53 2.95 -1.75
CA PRO A 66 -4.53 1.94 -1.43
C PRO A 66 -4.34 0.66 -2.25
N CYS A 67 -4.72 -0.48 -1.70
CA CYS A 67 -4.58 -1.82 -2.28
C CYS A 67 -3.15 -2.39 -2.34
N ILE A 68 -2.12 -1.59 -2.12
CA ILE A 68 -0.71 -2.04 -2.19
C ILE A 68 -0.17 -2.20 -0.78
N SER A 69 -0.26 -3.38 -0.22
CA SER A 69 -0.02 -3.71 1.20
C SER A 69 -0.95 -3.03 2.20
N ASP A 70 -2.01 -2.42 1.70
CA ASP A 70 -3.06 -1.74 2.46
C ASP A 70 -4.44 -2.27 2.06
N PRO A 71 -5.50 -2.08 2.86
CA PRO A 71 -6.85 -2.47 2.50
C PRO A 71 -7.35 -1.77 1.22
N GLY A 72 -8.25 -2.44 0.46
CA GLY A 72 -8.92 -1.80 -0.67
C GLY A 72 -9.12 -2.67 -1.90
N TYR A 73 -8.30 -3.72 -2.11
CA TYR A 73 -8.40 -4.51 -3.34
C TYR A 73 -9.78 -5.13 -3.52
N GLU A 74 -10.43 -5.55 -2.43
CA GLU A 74 -11.77 -6.14 -2.47
C GLU A 74 -12.85 -5.14 -2.94
N VAL A 75 -12.70 -3.85 -2.56
CA VAL A 75 -13.59 -2.78 -3.05
C VAL A 75 -13.40 -2.58 -4.54
N VAL A 76 -12.16 -2.55 -5.01
CA VAL A 76 -11.84 -2.38 -6.43
C VAL A 76 -12.34 -3.58 -7.24
N ASP A 77 -12.12 -4.79 -6.77
CA ASP A 77 -12.60 -6.02 -7.41
C ASP A 77 -14.14 -6.03 -7.52
N GLU A 78 -14.82 -5.69 -6.42
CA GLU A 78 -16.28 -5.65 -6.41
C GLU A 78 -16.85 -4.51 -7.26
N ALA A 79 -16.18 -3.36 -7.32
CA ALA A 79 -16.54 -2.27 -8.23
C ALA A 79 -16.46 -2.73 -9.70
N HIS A 80 -15.39 -3.42 -10.09
CA HIS A 80 -15.25 -3.97 -11.45
C HIS A 80 -16.33 -4.99 -11.77
N LYS A 81 -16.68 -5.90 -10.85
CA LYS A 81 -17.77 -6.88 -11.03
C LYS A 81 -19.12 -6.21 -11.26
N ASN A 82 -19.33 -5.02 -10.71
CA ASN A 82 -20.54 -4.24 -10.89
C ASN A 82 -20.45 -3.22 -12.06
N GLY A 83 -19.40 -3.25 -12.88
CA GLY A 83 -19.24 -2.35 -14.03
C GLY A 83 -18.95 -0.89 -13.64
N ILE A 84 -18.52 -0.64 -12.41
CA ILE A 84 -18.22 0.69 -11.88
C ILE A 84 -16.79 1.09 -12.28
N GLN A 85 -16.64 2.29 -12.78
CA GLN A 85 -15.33 2.83 -13.17
C GLN A 85 -14.47 3.11 -11.94
N VAL A 86 -13.23 2.61 -11.95
CA VAL A 86 -12.21 2.89 -10.94
C VAL A 86 -11.10 3.73 -11.56
N VAL A 87 -10.76 4.84 -10.92
CA VAL A 87 -9.75 5.79 -11.41
C VAL A 87 -8.60 5.88 -10.41
N ALA A 88 -7.39 5.58 -10.87
CA ALA A 88 -6.19 5.76 -10.05
C ALA A 88 -5.79 7.24 -10.00
N ILE A 89 -5.57 7.75 -8.80
CA ILE A 89 -5.01 9.09 -8.60
C ILE A 89 -3.53 8.95 -8.31
N PRO A 90 -2.64 9.34 -9.25
CA PRO A 90 -1.20 9.22 -9.06
C PRO A 90 -0.69 9.94 -7.82
N GLY A 91 0.23 9.32 -7.11
CA GLY A 91 0.84 9.85 -5.90
C GLY A 91 2.21 9.25 -5.62
N ALA A 92 2.81 9.67 -4.51
CA ALA A 92 4.08 9.14 -4.04
C ALA A 92 3.94 7.65 -3.65
N SER A 93 4.96 6.87 -4.00
CA SER A 93 5.07 5.45 -3.63
C SER A 93 6.48 5.17 -3.13
N SER A 94 6.62 4.78 -1.86
CA SER A 94 7.92 4.41 -1.30
C SER A 94 8.54 3.21 -2.02
N ILE A 95 7.73 2.30 -2.52
CA ILE A 95 8.16 1.11 -3.25
C ILE A 95 8.88 1.51 -4.54
N ILE A 96 8.23 2.32 -5.37
CA ILE A 96 8.79 2.74 -6.66
C ILE A 96 9.92 3.76 -6.46
N SER A 97 9.77 4.70 -5.52
CA SER A 97 10.82 5.68 -5.22
C SER A 97 12.09 4.99 -4.69
N GLY A 98 11.95 4.06 -3.73
CA GLY A 98 13.09 3.30 -3.22
C GLY A 98 13.75 2.43 -4.28
N ALA A 99 12.95 1.75 -5.10
CA ALA A 99 13.48 0.96 -6.21
C ALA A 99 14.27 1.84 -7.19
N SER A 100 13.75 3.00 -7.58
CA SER A 100 14.37 3.87 -8.59
C SER A 100 15.76 4.39 -8.21
N ILE A 101 16.05 4.54 -6.93
CA ILE A 101 17.36 5.01 -6.40
C ILE A 101 18.27 3.87 -5.96
N SER A 102 17.84 2.62 -6.06
CA SER A 102 18.57 1.46 -5.56
C SER A 102 19.80 1.07 -6.41
N GLY A 103 19.85 1.47 -7.67
CA GLY A 103 20.88 1.01 -8.63
C GLY A 103 20.71 -0.46 -9.05
N LEU A 104 19.64 -1.16 -8.63
CA LEU A 104 19.37 -2.52 -9.05
C LEU A 104 18.72 -2.59 -10.45
N ASN A 105 18.78 -3.75 -11.09
CA ASN A 105 18.09 -3.96 -12.36
C ASN A 105 16.56 -4.09 -12.14
N LEU A 106 15.82 -3.08 -12.54
CA LEU A 106 14.37 -2.98 -12.35
C LEU A 106 13.54 -3.33 -13.60
N ARG A 107 14.16 -3.91 -14.64
CA ARG A 107 13.39 -4.33 -15.84
C ARG A 107 12.29 -5.32 -15.51
N ARG A 108 12.50 -6.16 -14.51
CA ARG A 108 11.52 -7.10 -13.96
C ARG A 108 11.65 -7.11 -12.45
N ILE A 109 10.55 -6.93 -11.74
CA ILE A 109 10.50 -6.90 -10.28
C ILE A 109 9.50 -7.92 -9.74
N ALA A 110 9.77 -8.44 -8.55
CA ALA A 110 8.86 -9.21 -7.73
C ALA A 110 8.58 -8.41 -6.44
N TYR A 111 7.36 -7.96 -6.24
CA TYR A 111 6.96 -7.26 -5.02
C TYR A 111 6.31 -8.23 -4.05
N GLU A 112 6.90 -8.37 -2.86
CA GLU A 112 6.48 -9.34 -1.83
C GLU A 112 5.80 -8.67 -0.62
N GLY A 113 5.75 -7.34 -0.59
CA GLY A 113 5.20 -6.61 0.55
C GLY A 113 5.96 -6.91 1.85
N PHE A 114 5.23 -7.00 2.97
CA PHE A 114 5.81 -7.38 4.27
C PHE A 114 5.92 -8.89 4.40
N LEU A 115 7.13 -9.38 4.66
CA LEU A 115 7.32 -10.80 4.94
C LEU A 115 6.54 -11.25 6.19
N PRO A 116 5.95 -12.45 6.19
CA PRO A 116 5.25 -12.99 7.34
C PRO A 116 6.12 -12.96 8.61
N LYS A 117 5.51 -12.66 9.76
CA LYS A 117 6.24 -12.59 11.04
C LYS A 117 6.69 -13.97 11.54
N LYS A 118 5.89 -15.02 11.34
CA LYS A 118 6.14 -16.41 11.81
C LYS A 118 5.66 -17.42 10.78
N LYS A 119 4.37 -17.79 10.80
CA LYS A 119 3.78 -18.84 9.94
C LYS A 119 3.93 -18.47 8.45
N GLY A 120 4.43 -19.39 7.66
CA GLY A 120 4.62 -19.20 6.21
C GLY A 120 5.90 -18.46 5.81
N ARG A 121 6.67 -17.86 6.76
CA ARG A 121 7.87 -17.08 6.46
C ARG A 121 8.96 -17.93 5.78
N GLN A 122 9.30 -19.07 6.34
CA GLN A 122 10.31 -19.98 5.76
C GLN A 122 9.88 -20.51 4.39
N THR A 123 8.60 -20.87 4.25
CA THR A 123 8.04 -21.33 2.98
C THR A 123 8.17 -20.27 1.89
N LEU A 124 7.87 -19.01 2.22
CA LEU A 124 8.02 -17.90 1.29
C LEU A 124 9.49 -17.66 0.93
N LEU A 125 10.39 -17.60 1.92
CA LEU A 125 11.81 -17.40 1.69
C LEU A 125 12.42 -18.52 0.80
N ASN A 126 12.03 -19.78 1.02
CA ASN A 126 12.46 -20.89 0.17
C ASN A 126 11.96 -20.74 -1.28
N LYS A 127 10.74 -20.20 -1.50
CA LYS A 127 10.25 -19.90 -2.85
C LYS A 127 11.07 -18.78 -3.50
N LEU A 128 11.41 -17.73 -2.73
CA LEU A 128 12.17 -16.59 -3.22
C LEU A 128 13.64 -16.92 -3.53
N LYS A 129 14.14 -18.07 -3.10
CA LYS A 129 15.48 -18.54 -3.43
C LYS A 129 15.68 -18.65 -4.94
N GLU A 130 14.68 -19.13 -5.65
CA GLU A 130 14.69 -19.32 -7.12
C GLU A 130 14.22 -18.08 -7.89
N GLU A 131 13.92 -16.97 -7.19
CA GLU A 131 13.48 -15.75 -7.85
C GLU A 131 14.65 -15.00 -8.50
N GLU A 132 14.58 -14.85 -9.82
CA GLU A 132 15.62 -14.20 -10.63
C GLU A 132 15.43 -12.68 -10.77
N ARG A 133 14.21 -12.19 -10.52
CA ARG A 133 13.87 -10.78 -10.60
C ARG A 133 14.39 -10.02 -9.37
N THR A 134 14.54 -8.72 -9.49
CA THR A 134 14.76 -7.87 -8.31
C THR A 134 13.57 -7.99 -7.36
N ILE A 135 13.81 -8.45 -6.13
CA ILE A 135 12.76 -8.63 -5.11
C ILE A 135 12.65 -7.33 -4.32
N LEU A 136 11.42 -6.80 -4.24
CA LEU A 136 11.10 -5.62 -3.42
C LEU A 136 10.32 -6.08 -2.18
N ILE A 137 10.86 -5.75 -1.01
CA ILE A 137 10.30 -6.12 0.29
C ILE A 137 10.09 -4.85 1.11
N LEU A 138 8.93 -4.71 1.74
CA LEU A 138 8.71 -3.75 2.81
C LEU A 138 9.10 -4.37 4.14
N GLU A 139 9.83 -3.63 4.98
CA GLU A 139 10.19 -4.13 6.29
C GLU A 139 10.18 -3.03 7.36
N SER A 140 9.76 -3.39 8.55
CA SER A 140 9.82 -2.54 9.73
C SER A 140 11.26 -2.38 10.22
N PRO A 141 11.70 -1.17 10.66
CA PRO A 141 13.01 -0.96 11.25
C PRO A 141 13.36 -1.95 12.37
N ASN A 142 12.37 -2.34 13.17
CA ASN A 142 12.55 -3.28 14.28
C ASN A 142 12.81 -4.72 13.84
N ARG A 143 12.57 -5.05 12.58
CA ARG A 143 12.71 -6.41 12.04
C ARG A 143 13.82 -6.54 11.00
N ILE A 144 14.38 -5.42 10.53
CA ILE A 144 15.32 -5.41 9.40
C ILE A 144 16.53 -6.33 9.64
N LEU A 145 17.14 -6.31 10.81
CA LEU A 145 18.31 -7.15 11.11
C LEU A 145 17.96 -8.65 11.04
N ARG A 146 16.81 -9.04 11.56
CA ARG A 146 16.33 -10.41 11.45
C ARG A 146 16.08 -10.78 9.99
N THR A 147 15.42 -9.91 9.24
CA THR A 147 15.10 -10.15 7.83
C THR A 147 16.37 -10.29 6.98
N LEU A 148 17.40 -9.49 7.22
CA LEU A 148 18.70 -9.65 6.53
C LEU A 148 19.38 -10.98 6.86
N LYS A 149 19.31 -11.45 8.12
CA LYS A 149 19.82 -12.77 8.50
C LYS A 149 19.06 -13.88 7.78
N ASP A 150 17.74 -13.80 7.75
CA ASP A 150 16.90 -14.78 7.06
C ASP A 150 17.17 -14.77 5.53
N ILE A 151 17.34 -13.59 4.92
CA ILE A 151 17.71 -13.48 3.50
C ILE A 151 19.04 -14.19 3.23
N LYS A 152 20.06 -13.91 4.05
CA LYS A 152 21.36 -14.59 3.90
C LYS A 152 21.26 -16.10 4.07
N GLU A 153 20.50 -16.57 5.05
CA GLU A 153 20.32 -18.00 5.35
C GLU A 153 19.57 -18.74 4.24
N TYR A 154 18.45 -18.19 3.77
CA TYR A 154 17.55 -18.90 2.85
C TYR A 154 17.84 -18.60 1.36
N LEU A 155 18.21 -17.37 1.03
CA LEU A 155 18.44 -16.94 -0.34
C LEU A 155 19.95 -16.94 -0.73
N GLY A 156 20.84 -17.13 0.25
CA GLY A 156 22.27 -17.05 0.05
C GLY A 156 22.81 -15.61 0.00
N GLU A 157 24.06 -15.45 -0.42
CA GLU A 157 24.66 -14.12 -0.53
C GLU A 157 24.10 -13.38 -1.75
N ARG A 158 23.51 -12.22 -1.51
CA ARG A 158 22.90 -11.36 -2.52
C ARG A 158 23.24 -9.90 -2.25
N TYR A 159 23.32 -9.12 -3.31
CA TYR A 159 23.37 -7.67 -3.17
C TYR A 159 22.03 -7.16 -2.68
N VAL A 160 22.04 -6.37 -1.61
CA VAL A 160 20.83 -5.83 -0.97
C VAL A 160 21.02 -4.32 -0.84
N VAL A 161 19.99 -3.56 -1.22
CA VAL A 161 19.91 -2.12 -1.00
C VAL A 161 18.77 -1.84 -0.04
N ILE A 162 19.03 -1.04 0.98
CA ILE A 162 18.04 -0.62 1.96
C ILE A 162 17.81 0.87 1.77
N THR A 163 16.56 1.23 1.48
CA THR A 163 16.16 2.63 1.43
C THR A 163 15.27 2.94 2.64
N ARG A 164 15.58 3.99 3.36
CA ARG A 164 14.90 4.38 4.59
C ARG A 164 14.60 5.86 4.60
N GLU A 165 13.47 6.25 5.20
CA GLU A 165 13.06 7.65 5.38
C GLU A 165 13.09 8.46 4.08
N ILE A 166 12.76 7.83 2.95
CA ILE A 166 12.78 8.44 1.61
C ILE A 166 11.97 9.73 1.62
N THR A 167 12.54 10.79 1.06
CA THR A 167 12.02 12.18 1.02
C THR A 167 11.93 12.89 2.37
N LYS A 168 12.47 12.31 3.44
CA LYS A 168 12.54 12.93 4.78
C LYS A 168 13.95 13.37 5.13
N ILE A 169 14.10 14.06 6.27
CA ILE A 169 15.39 14.65 6.71
C ILE A 169 16.49 13.58 6.90
N TYR A 170 16.09 12.37 7.30
CA TYR A 170 17.02 11.26 7.57
C TYR A 170 16.94 10.18 6.49
N GLU A 171 16.84 10.61 5.23
CA GLU A 171 16.88 9.70 4.08
C GLU A 171 18.23 8.98 4.02
N GLU A 172 18.17 7.67 3.83
CA GLU A 172 19.34 6.79 3.68
C GLU A 172 19.12 5.77 2.57
N VAL A 173 20.20 5.48 1.85
CA VAL A 173 20.27 4.43 0.81
C VAL A 173 21.51 3.57 1.03
#